data_2bd6807754f6075466c22184a287cfd2
#
_entry.id   2bd6807754f6075466c22184a287cfd2
#
_cell.length_a   1.000
_cell.length_b   1.000
_cell.length_c   1.000
_cell.angle_alpha   90.00
_cell.angle_beta   90.00
_cell.angle_gamma   90.00
#
_symmetry.space_group_name_H-M   'P 1'
#
loop_
_entity.id
_entity.type
_entity.pdbx_description
1 polymer ?
#
loop_
_entity_poly.entity_id
_entity_poly.type
_entity_poly.pdbx_seq_one_letter_code
_entity_poly.pdbx_strand_id
1 'polypeptide(L)'
;MYRVTILVLFLLVALTWGTTWLAMRIAAETIPPMFATGMRFMFAAPCLIFIAWLRKTPLLFPPGQRLFQVVICVFYFSIPFSLMIYGETYVSSGLASIIFASMPVAILIASLFFLNEKTNLMQITGLIISISSLAGILLEEMKINTGGHWQGVIALVSALIIHAIIYTQCKKRSSTVSVITFNALPCFFAGLILSAAGWYFERPQISVFSAQSIFSTLYLGVFAGVFGILCYFALQQRASAFQASLVFLVFPLIAVSLEKYIYGYAISTHSILLVIPLVIGIFLSIFFK
;
A
#
# COMPACT_ATOMS: atom_id res chain seq x y z
N MET A 1 -8.25 -27.91 9.68
CA MET A 1 -9.04 -26.68 9.49
C MET A 1 -8.22 -25.39 9.72
N TYR A 2 -7.53 -25.18 10.84
CA TYR A 2 -6.79 -23.95 11.15
C TYR A 2 -5.73 -23.55 10.09
N ARG A 3 -4.88 -24.48 9.65
CA ARG A 3 -3.85 -24.24 8.62
C ARG A 3 -4.45 -23.89 7.26
N VAL A 4 -5.57 -24.48 6.90
CA VAL A 4 -6.30 -24.20 5.66
C VAL A 4 -6.84 -22.75 5.69
N THR A 5 -7.39 -22.32 6.82
CA THR A 5 -7.89 -20.94 6.98
C THR A 5 -6.77 -19.91 6.81
N ILE A 6 -5.58 -20.17 7.40
CA ILE A 6 -4.41 -19.27 7.20
C ILE A 6 -4.00 -19.21 5.74
N LEU A 7 -3.92 -20.35 5.06
CA LEU A 7 -3.56 -20.41 3.63
C LEU A 7 -4.58 -19.65 2.77
N VAL A 8 -5.87 -19.86 3.00
CA VAL A 8 -6.94 -19.17 2.26
C VAL A 8 -6.85 -17.67 2.48
N LEU A 9 -6.73 -17.19 3.73
CA LEU A 9 -6.58 -15.76 4.02
C LEU A 9 -5.32 -15.18 3.38
N PHE A 10 -4.20 -15.90 3.43
CA PHE A 10 -2.95 -15.50 2.80
C PHE A 10 -3.12 -15.32 1.28
N LEU A 11 -3.70 -16.31 0.60
CA LEU A 11 -3.95 -16.25 -0.84
C LEU A 11 -4.91 -15.11 -1.21
N LEU A 12 -5.99 -14.92 -0.43
CA LEU A 12 -6.94 -13.82 -0.64
C LEU A 12 -6.24 -12.47 -0.54
N VAL A 13 -5.41 -12.26 0.47
CA VAL A 13 -4.68 -10.99 0.64
C VAL A 13 -3.64 -10.80 -0.46
N ALA A 14 -2.85 -11.84 -0.76
CA ALA A 14 -1.80 -11.76 -1.79
C ALA A 14 -2.39 -11.46 -3.17
N LEU A 15 -3.50 -12.12 -3.55
CA LEU A 15 -4.21 -11.85 -4.79
C LEU A 15 -4.82 -10.45 -4.81
N THR A 16 -5.51 -10.06 -3.72
CA THR A 16 -6.14 -8.75 -3.62
C THR A 16 -5.12 -7.63 -3.75
N TRP A 17 -4.02 -7.69 -2.98
CA TRP A 17 -2.99 -6.65 -3.03
C TRP A 17 -2.12 -6.70 -4.28
N GLY A 18 -1.91 -7.90 -4.86
CA GLY A 18 -1.21 -8.06 -6.13
C GLY A 18 -1.95 -7.43 -7.31
N THR A 19 -3.28 -7.50 -7.29
CA THR A 19 -4.13 -6.92 -8.35
C THR A 19 -4.41 -5.43 -8.14
N THR A 20 -4.20 -4.86 -6.93
CA THR A 20 -4.44 -3.43 -6.68
C THR A 20 -3.56 -2.52 -7.49
N TRP A 21 -2.31 -2.90 -7.74
CA TRP A 21 -1.37 -2.11 -8.53
C TRP A 21 -1.86 -1.92 -9.95
N LEU A 22 -2.22 -3.01 -10.61
CA LEU A 22 -2.84 -2.97 -11.93
C LEU A 22 -4.15 -2.16 -11.93
N ALA A 23 -4.98 -2.34 -10.92
CA ALA A 23 -6.24 -1.61 -10.82
C ALA A 23 -6.02 -0.09 -10.62
N MET A 24 -4.98 0.33 -9.88
CA MET A 24 -4.62 1.75 -9.76
C MET A 24 -4.19 2.33 -11.11
N ARG A 25 -3.39 1.61 -11.87
CA ARG A 25 -2.99 2.02 -13.21
C ARG A 25 -4.20 2.20 -14.13
N ILE A 26 -5.09 1.20 -14.21
CA ILE A 26 -6.32 1.28 -15.02
C ILE A 26 -7.23 2.41 -14.56
N ALA A 27 -7.35 2.65 -13.24
CA ALA A 27 -8.12 3.76 -12.72
C ALA A 27 -7.58 5.12 -13.21
N ALA A 28 -6.24 5.27 -13.23
CA ALA A 28 -5.57 6.50 -13.63
C ALA A 28 -5.51 6.73 -15.17
N GLU A 29 -5.94 5.77 -15.99
CA GLU A 29 -5.96 5.93 -17.45
C GLU A 29 -6.90 7.06 -17.92
N THR A 30 -8.06 7.21 -17.26
CA THR A 30 -9.05 8.21 -17.64
C THR A 30 -9.52 9.07 -16.48
N ILE A 31 -9.26 8.67 -15.24
CA ILE A 31 -9.62 9.44 -14.04
C ILE A 31 -8.34 10.05 -13.46
N PRO A 32 -8.28 11.38 -13.25
CA PRO A 32 -7.11 12.01 -12.66
C PRO A 32 -6.76 11.41 -11.30
N PRO A 33 -5.47 11.24 -10.95
CA PRO A 33 -5.00 10.41 -9.84
C PRO A 33 -5.57 10.80 -8.47
N MET A 34 -5.60 12.09 -8.16
CA MET A 34 -6.12 12.55 -6.87
C MET A 34 -7.63 12.33 -6.78
N PHE A 35 -8.35 12.62 -7.85
CA PHE A 35 -9.80 12.41 -7.92
C PHE A 35 -10.15 10.92 -7.86
N ALA A 36 -9.41 10.05 -8.56
CA ALA A 36 -9.57 8.59 -8.48
C ALA A 36 -9.36 8.07 -7.06
N THR A 37 -8.35 8.59 -6.35
CA THR A 37 -8.12 8.24 -4.94
C THR A 37 -9.26 8.69 -4.04
N GLY A 38 -9.80 9.89 -4.27
CA GLY A 38 -10.98 10.39 -3.57
C GLY A 38 -12.19 9.50 -3.80
N MET A 39 -12.50 9.16 -5.06
CA MET A 39 -13.60 8.24 -5.42
C MET A 39 -13.42 6.87 -4.76
N ARG A 40 -12.23 6.30 -4.79
CA ARG A 40 -11.91 5.02 -4.14
C ARG A 40 -12.31 5.02 -2.68
N PHE A 41 -11.97 6.07 -1.95
CA PHE A 41 -12.31 6.18 -0.53
C PHE A 41 -13.79 6.48 -0.30
N MET A 42 -14.44 7.22 -1.17
CA MET A 42 -15.90 7.43 -1.12
C MET A 42 -16.67 6.13 -1.36
N PHE A 43 -16.15 5.19 -2.13
CA PHE A 43 -16.73 3.86 -2.29
C PHE A 43 -16.46 2.96 -1.07
N ALA A 44 -15.28 3.06 -0.45
CA ALA A 44 -14.91 2.25 0.71
C ALA A 44 -15.63 2.69 1.99
N ALA A 45 -15.75 3.99 2.23
CA ALA A 45 -16.22 4.55 3.49
C ALA A 45 -17.65 4.11 3.88
N PRO A 46 -18.66 4.11 3.00
CA PRO A 46 -20.01 3.62 3.34
C PRO A 46 -20.00 2.17 3.82
N CYS A 47 -19.22 1.32 3.16
CA CYS A 47 -19.08 -0.09 3.54
C CYS A 47 -18.46 -0.24 4.93
N LEU A 48 -17.39 0.51 5.22
CA LEU A 48 -16.72 0.49 6.52
C LEU A 48 -17.61 1.06 7.63
N ILE A 49 -18.33 2.15 7.36
CA ILE A 49 -19.28 2.74 8.31
C ILE A 49 -20.44 1.78 8.59
N PHE A 50 -20.97 1.12 7.56
CA PHE A 50 -21.99 0.10 7.70
C PHE A 50 -21.52 -1.10 8.54
N ILE A 51 -20.29 -1.58 8.31
CA ILE A 51 -19.68 -2.65 9.12
C ILE A 51 -19.48 -2.18 10.57
N ALA A 52 -19.06 -0.92 10.78
CA ALA A 52 -18.93 -0.34 12.11
C ALA A 52 -20.25 -0.33 12.85
N TRP A 53 -21.33 0.08 12.18
CA TRP A 53 -22.69 0.09 12.74
C TRP A 53 -23.15 -1.33 13.10
N LEU A 54 -22.98 -2.30 12.20
CA LEU A 54 -23.35 -3.69 12.47
C LEU A 54 -22.58 -4.30 13.66
N ARG A 55 -21.29 -3.96 13.77
CA ARG A 55 -20.42 -4.47 14.85
C ARG A 55 -20.44 -3.64 16.12
N LYS A 56 -21.25 -2.58 16.15
CA LYS A 56 -21.29 -1.60 17.26
C LYS A 56 -19.91 -1.06 17.62
N THR A 57 -19.05 -0.86 16.60
CA THR A 57 -17.69 -0.39 16.77
C THR A 57 -17.68 1.14 16.73
N PRO A 58 -17.00 1.82 17.68
CA PRO A 58 -16.95 3.30 17.68
C PRO A 58 -16.24 3.81 16.43
N LEU A 59 -16.76 4.87 15.82
CA LEU A 59 -16.14 5.52 14.66
C LEU A 59 -15.03 6.50 15.06
N LEU A 60 -15.11 7.07 16.26
CA LEU A 60 -14.13 8.01 16.77
C LEU A 60 -13.06 7.29 17.60
N PHE A 61 -11.85 7.80 17.52
CA PHE A 61 -10.77 7.38 18.41
C PHE A 61 -11.08 7.78 19.86
N PRO A 62 -10.49 7.09 20.83
CA PRO A 62 -10.64 7.45 22.24
C PRO A 62 -10.32 8.93 22.51
N PRO A 63 -10.93 9.53 23.55
CA PRO A 63 -10.58 10.88 23.97
C PRO A 63 -9.06 11.02 24.16
N GLY A 64 -8.48 12.13 23.70
CA GLY A 64 -7.03 12.36 23.68
C GLY A 64 -6.30 11.86 22.43
N GLN A 65 -6.92 10.99 21.62
CA GLN A 65 -6.33 10.50 20.36
C GLN A 65 -7.04 11.01 19.09
N ARG A 66 -8.04 11.88 19.23
CA ARG A 66 -8.82 12.40 18.08
C ARG A 66 -7.96 13.20 17.09
N LEU A 67 -6.99 13.98 17.59
CA LEU A 67 -6.05 14.68 16.71
C LEU A 67 -5.22 13.68 15.89
N PHE A 68 -4.85 12.54 16.49
CA PHE A 68 -4.16 11.49 15.76
C PHE A 68 -5.02 10.82 14.68
N GLN A 69 -6.35 10.75 14.86
CA GLN A 69 -7.28 10.33 13.81
C GLN A 69 -7.23 11.27 12.60
N VAL A 70 -7.11 12.58 12.82
CA VAL A 70 -6.91 13.56 11.73
C VAL A 70 -5.55 13.36 11.04
N VAL A 71 -4.50 13.11 11.82
CA VAL A 71 -3.17 12.79 11.26
C VAL A 71 -3.23 11.54 10.37
N ILE A 72 -3.97 10.51 10.78
CA ILE A 72 -4.18 9.31 9.96
C ILE A 72 -4.94 9.66 8.67
N CYS A 73 -5.99 10.47 8.74
CA CYS A 73 -6.73 10.90 7.57
C CYS A 73 -5.81 11.51 6.51
N VAL A 74 -4.91 12.40 6.93
CA VAL A 74 -4.01 13.14 6.02
C VAL A 74 -2.79 12.30 5.61
N PHE A 75 -2.04 11.79 6.59
CA PHE A 75 -0.72 11.20 6.37
C PHE A 75 -0.72 9.67 6.22
N TYR A 76 -1.85 9.00 6.43
CA TYR A 76 -1.98 7.59 6.09
C TYR A 76 -2.86 7.39 4.85
N PHE A 77 -3.99 8.11 4.74
CA PHE A 77 -4.92 7.95 3.62
C PHE A 77 -4.67 8.95 2.50
N SER A 78 -4.72 10.27 2.78
CA SER A 78 -4.79 11.26 1.69
C SER A 78 -3.48 11.35 0.92
N ILE A 79 -2.39 11.72 1.55
CA ILE A 79 -1.12 11.98 0.87
C ILE A 79 -0.51 10.70 0.27
N PRO A 80 -0.31 9.59 1.02
CA PRO A 80 0.38 8.45 0.46
C PRO A 80 -0.37 7.77 -0.68
N PHE A 81 -1.69 7.60 -0.56
CA PHE A 81 -2.45 6.95 -1.64
C PHE A 81 -2.54 7.81 -2.90
N SER A 82 -2.57 9.14 -2.77
CA SER A 82 -2.47 10.04 -3.93
C SER A 82 -1.09 9.96 -4.58
N LEU A 83 -0.03 9.90 -3.78
CA LEU A 83 1.32 9.72 -4.31
C LEU A 83 1.50 8.34 -4.97
N MET A 84 0.86 7.30 -4.45
CA MET A 84 0.90 5.96 -5.05
C MET A 84 0.29 5.95 -6.45
N ILE A 85 -0.96 6.40 -6.59
CA ILE A 85 -1.64 6.40 -7.88
C ILE A 85 -0.99 7.40 -8.86
N TYR A 86 -0.54 8.55 -8.37
CA TYR A 86 0.24 9.50 -9.17
C TYR A 86 1.55 8.87 -9.65
N GLY A 87 2.27 8.17 -8.77
CA GLY A 87 3.50 7.49 -9.13
C GLY A 87 3.32 6.48 -10.25
N GLU A 88 2.20 5.75 -10.26
CA GLU A 88 1.89 4.78 -11.32
C GLU A 88 1.50 5.39 -12.67
N THR A 89 1.27 6.69 -12.75
CA THR A 89 1.17 7.35 -14.06
C THR A 89 2.51 7.50 -14.76
N TYR A 90 3.62 7.32 -14.03
CA TYR A 90 4.99 7.46 -14.54
C TYR A 90 5.77 6.15 -14.59
N VAL A 91 5.47 5.20 -13.73
CA VAL A 91 6.18 3.93 -13.64
C VAL A 91 5.22 2.75 -13.77
N SER A 92 5.76 1.57 -14.08
CA SER A 92 4.95 0.37 -14.19
C SER A 92 4.40 -0.10 -12.84
N SER A 93 3.24 -0.75 -12.85
CA SER A 93 2.62 -1.34 -11.65
C SER A 93 3.53 -2.39 -11.01
N GLY A 94 4.29 -3.13 -11.83
CA GLY A 94 5.27 -4.08 -11.36
C GLY A 94 6.39 -3.41 -10.56
N LEU A 95 6.98 -2.32 -11.09
CA LEU A 95 8.01 -1.57 -10.39
C LEU A 95 7.47 -0.91 -9.12
N ALA A 96 6.28 -0.31 -9.17
CA ALA A 96 5.61 0.27 -8.01
C ALA A 96 5.40 -0.78 -6.90
N SER A 97 4.96 -1.98 -7.25
CA SER A 97 4.77 -3.07 -6.30
C SER A 97 6.08 -3.54 -5.66
N ILE A 98 7.19 -3.57 -6.42
CA ILE A 98 8.53 -3.91 -5.89
C ILE A 98 9.02 -2.85 -4.90
N ILE A 99 8.79 -1.56 -5.18
CA ILE A 99 9.10 -0.48 -4.23
C ILE A 99 8.36 -0.75 -2.91
N PHE A 100 7.07 -1.05 -2.96
CA PHE A 100 6.27 -1.30 -1.77
C PHE A 100 6.55 -2.65 -1.09
N ALA A 101 7.17 -3.62 -1.77
CA ALA A 101 7.70 -4.83 -1.13
C ALA A 101 8.74 -4.49 -0.05
N SER A 102 9.39 -3.33 -0.14
CA SER A 102 10.35 -2.83 0.86
C SER A 102 9.68 -2.20 2.10
N MET A 103 8.34 -2.19 2.20
CA MET A 103 7.61 -1.67 3.37
C MET A 103 8.11 -2.22 4.71
N PRO A 104 8.39 -3.53 4.89
CA PRO A 104 8.93 -4.04 6.15
C PRO A 104 10.27 -3.41 6.54
N VAL A 105 11.12 -3.16 5.56
CA VAL A 105 12.43 -2.49 5.74
C VAL A 105 12.23 -1.03 6.17
N ALA A 106 11.34 -0.31 5.52
CA ALA A 106 11.00 1.07 5.87
C ALA A 106 10.40 1.18 7.28
N ILE A 107 9.53 0.22 7.67
CA ILE A 107 8.97 0.14 9.03
C ILE A 107 10.07 -0.15 10.05
N LEU A 108 11.01 -1.05 9.76
CA LEU A 108 12.12 -1.33 10.66
C LEU A 108 12.97 -0.07 10.88
N ILE A 109 13.33 0.64 9.82
CA ILE A 109 14.06 1.92 9.91
C ILE A 109 13.27 2.92 10.75
N ALA A 110 11.99 3.11 10.48
CA ALA A 110 11.15 4.02 11.25
C ALA A 110 11.06 3.61 12.74
N SER A 111 11.01 2.30 13.03
CA SER A 111 10.97 1.78 14.40
C SER A 111 12.26 2.07 15.18
N LEU A 112 13.42 2.09 14.52
CA LEU A 112 14.69 2.47 15.15
C LEU A 112 14.65 3.93 15.66
N PHE A 113 14.11 4.83 14.84
CA PHE A 113 14.06 6.25 15.19
C PHE A 113 12.94 6.60 16.17
N PHE A 114 11.75 6.00 16.02
CA PHE A 114 10.56 6.41 16.76
C PHE A 114 10.21 5.52 17.96
N LEU A 115 10.67 4.27 17.97
CA LEU A 115 10.39 3.31 19.05
C LEU A 115 11.64 2.95 19.86
N ASN A 116 12.80 3.47 19.51
CA ASN A 116 14.10 3.11 20.11
C ASN A 116 14.30 1.57 20.16
N GLU A 117 13.80 0.85 19.17
CA GLU A 117 14.00 -0.59 19.07
C GLU A 117 15.49 -0.87 18.82
N LYS A 118 16.03 -1.86 19.52
CA LYS A 118 17.41 -2.30 19.29
C LYS A 118 17.44 -3.23 18.10
N THR A 119 18.44 -3.07 17.25
CA THR A 119 18.71 -3.99 16.13
C THR A 119 19.90 -4.86 16.42
N ASN A 120 19.93 -6.01 15.78
CA ASN A 120 21.11 -6.88 15.74
C ASN A 120 21.83 -6.76 14.39
N LEU A 121 23.01 -7.36 14.31
CA LEU A 121 23.84 -7.31 13.10
C LEU A 121 23.13 -7.91 11.88
N MET A 122 22.34 -8.97 12.05
CA MET A 122 21.59 -9.61 10.96
C MET A 122 20.53 -8.68 10.36
N GLN A 123 19.82 -7.92 11.21
CA GLN A 123 18.84 -6.93 10.75
C GLN A 123 19.51 -5.80 9.97
N ILE A 124 20.67 -5.30 10.45
CA ILE A 124 21.44 -4.25 9.75
C ILE A 124 21.92 -4.77 8.40
N THR A 125 22.45 -5.99 8.34
CA THR A 125 22.87 -6.62 7.08
C THR A 125 21.70 -6.76 6.12
N GLY A 126 20.54 -7.21 6.61
CA GLY A 126 19.31 -7.30 5.83
C GLY A 126 18.84 -5.95 5.29
N LEU A 127 18.93 -4.88 6.09
CA LEU A 127 18.65 -3.50 5.67
C LEU A 127 19.55 -3.06 4.52
N ILE A 128 20.86 -3.25 4.67
CA ILE A 128 21.84 -2.84 3.65
C ILE A 128 21.58 -3.60 2.34
N ILE A 129 21.39 -4.92 2.40
CA ILE A 129 21.11 -5.74 1.21
C ILE A 129 19.81 -5.26 0.54
N SER A 130 18.73 -5.05 1.30
CA SER A 130 17.43 -4.63 0.74
C SER A 130 17.53 -3.27 0.06
N ILE A 131 18.14 -2.28 0.72
CA ILE A 131 18.25 -0.91 0.19
C ILE A 131 19.14 -0.90 -1.06
N SER A 132 20.28 -1.60 -1.03
CA SER A 132 21.18 -1.68 -2.19
C SER A 132 20.51 -2.37 -3.37
N SER A 133 19.79 -3.46 -3.13
CA SER A 133 19.06 -4.18 -4.18
C SER A 133 17.93 -3.34 -4.78
N LEU A 134 17.16 -2.67 -3.94
CA LEU A 134 16.11 -1.76 -4.41
C LEU A 134 16.69 -0.61 -5.24
N ALA A 135 17.77 0.02 -4.76
CA ALA A 135 18.45 1.07 -5.50
C ALA A 135 18.96 0.56 -6.86
N GLY A 136 19.52 -0.65 -6.90
CA GLY A 136 19.96 -1.30 -8.13
C GLY A 136 18.81 -1.51 -9.13
N ILE A 137 17.65 -2.00 -8.66
CA ILE A 137 16.44 -2.18 -9.49
C ILE A 137 15.97 -0.83 -10.04
N LEU A 138 15.88 0.19 -9.19
CA LEU A 138 15.44 1.52 -9.62
C LEU A 138 16.38 2.12 -10.66
N LEU A 139 17.70 2.03 -10.45
CA LEU A 139 18.68 2.54 -11.40
C LEU A 139 18.64 1.81 -12.73
N GLU A 140 18.43 0.49 -12.73
CA GLU A 140 18.33 -0.30 -13.96
C GLU A 140 17.07 0.04 -14.76
N GLU A 141 15.91 0.08 -14.11
CA GLU A 141 14.65 0.43 -14.77
C GLU A 141 14.62 1.87 -15.28
N MET A 142 15.29 2.81 -14.59
CA MET A 142 15.43 4.18 -15.04
C MET A 142 16.33 4.33 -16.28
N LYS A 143 17.32 3.46 -16.47
CA LYS A 143 18.17 3.45 -17.69
C LYS A 143 17.40 3.00 -18.92
N ILE A 144 16.53 2.01 -18.75
CA ILE A 144 15.75 1.42 -19.86
C ILE A 144 14.65 2.38 -20.32
N ASN A 145 14.04 3.09 -19.38
CA ASN A 145 12.96 4.04 -19.63
C ASN A 145 13.52 5.47 -19.70
N THR A 146 14.03 5.90 -20.85
CA THR A 146 14.70 7.20 -21.07
C THR A 146 13.82 8.44 -20.89
N GLY A 147 12.59 8.34 -20.40
CA GLY A 147 11.56 9.38 -20.40
C GLY A 147 11.18 9.97 -19.04
N GLY A 148 12.09 10.16 -18.08
CA GLY A 148 11.79 11.04 -16.93
C GLY A 148 10.92 10.44 -15.81
N HIS A 149 10.94 9.14 -15.61
CA HIS A 149 10.12 8.44 -14.60
C HIS A 149 10.55 8.64 -13.14
N TRP A 150 11.59 9.40 -12.86
CA TRP A 150 12.07 9.70 -11.51
C TRP A 150 11.01 10.37 -10.62
N GLN A 151 10.10 11.14 -11.21
CA GLN A 151 8.98 11.76 -10.48
C GLN A 151 8.07 10.70 -9.87
N GLY A 152 7.75 9.65 -10.63
CA GLY A 152 6.96 8.51 -10.14
C GLY A 152 7.68 7.73 -9.04
N VAL A 153 8.98 7.49 -9.20
CA VAL A 153 9.79 6.82 -8.18
C VAL A 153 9.83 7.63 -6.89
N ILE A 154 10.07 8.95 -6.97
CA ILE A 154 10.07 9.82 -5.79
C ILE A 154 8.70 9.81 -5.10
N ALA A 155 7.61 9.88 -5.86
CA ALA A 155 6.26 9.84 -5.30
C ALA A 155 6.01 8.52 -4.53
N LEU A 156 6.36 7.37 -5.12
CA LEU A 156 6.19 6.05 -4.51
C LEU A 156 7.07 5.86 -3.28
N VAL A 157 8.34 6.26 -3.33
CA VAL A 157 9.27 6.17 -2.19
C VAL A 157 8.81 7.10 -1.07
N SER A 158 8.33 8.31 -1.39
CA SER A 158 7.76 9.22 -0.40
C SER A 158 6.51 8.63 0.26
N ALA A 159 5.61 8.04 -0.51
CA ALA A 159 4.44 7.34 0.01
C ALA A 159 4.83 6.19 0.95
N LEU A 160 5.82 5.39 0.56
CA LEU A 160 6.37 4.29 1.36
C LEU A 160 6.89 4.79 2.71
N ILE A 161 7.70 5.85 2.71
CA ILE A 161 8.29 6.43 3.92
C ILE A 161 7.20 6.99 4.84
N ILE A 162 6.24 7.76 4.30
CA ILE A 162 5.14 8.33 5.08
C ILE A 162 4.30 7.20 5.69
N HIS A 163 3.94 6.18 4.92
CA HIS A 163 3.22 5.01 5.44
C HIS A 163 3.99 4.32 6.57
N ALA A 164 5.29 4.09 6.40
CA ALA A 164 6.13 3.43 7.42
C ALA A 164 6.20 4.24 8.72
N ILE A 165 6.35 5.56 8.64
CA ILE A 165 6.36 6.46 9.80
C ILE A 165 5.01 6.39 10.52
N ILE A 166 3.91 6.58 9.80
CA ILE A 166 2.57 6.59 10.42
C ILE A 166 2.24 5.21 10.99
N TYR A 167 2.57 4.12 10.29
CA TYR A 167 2.40 2.76 10.80
C TYR A 167 3.12 2.55 12.12
N THR A 168 4.34 3.06 12.25
CA THR A 168 5.13 2.99 13.48
C THR A 168 4.50 3.82 14.60
N GLN A 169 3.98 5.03 14.29
CA GLN A 169 3.24 5.85 15.25
C GLN A 169 1.92 5.18 15.68
N CYS A 170 1.24 4.49 14.79
CA CYS A 170 0.05 3.72 15.11
C CYS A 170 0.37 2.60 16.10
N LYS A 171 1.45 1.85 15.88
CA LYS A 171 1.91 0.81 16.82
C LYS A 171 2.14 1.37 18.22
N LYS A 172 2.68 2.59 18.32
CA LYS A 172 2.95 3.25 19.61
C LYS A 172 1.68 3.73 20.32
N ARG A 173 0.68 4.20 19.59
CA ARG A 173 -0.44 4.97 20.15
C ARG A 173 -1.79 4.27 20.15
N SER A 174 -2.02 3.32 19.26
CA SER A 174 -3.37 2.82 18.95
C SER A 174 -3.55 1.31 19.13
N SER A 175 -2.85 0.70 20.08
CA SER A 175 -3.03 -0.74 20.38
C SER A 175 -4.47 -1.13 20.77
N THR A 176 -5.29 -0.15 21.14
CA THR A 176 -6.68 -0.32 21.57
C THR A 176 -7.71 0.03 20.49
N VAL A 177 -7.29 0.62 19.35
CA VAL A 177 -8.19 1.05 18.29
C VAL A 177 -8.49 -0.10 17.34
N SER A 178 -9.78 -0.35 17.10
CA SER A 178 -10.17 -1.39 16.15
C SER A 178 -9.80 -1.00 14.72
N VAL A 179 -9.56 -2.01 13.87
CA VAL A 179 -9.26 -1.81 12.44
C VAL A 179 -10.35 -1.01 11.74
N ILE A 180 -11.61 -1.26 12.11
CA ILE A 180 -12.77 -0.58 11.52
C ILE A 180 -12.75 0.90 11.90
N THR A 181 -12.55 1.21 13.19
CA THR A 181 -12.42 2.59 13.68
C THR A 181 -11.27 3.32 13.00
N PHE A 182 -10.13 2.63 12.83
CA PHE A 182 -8.93 3.17 12.18
C PHE A 182 -9.18 3.57 10.73
N ASN A 183 -10.03 2.80 10.01
CA ASN A 183 -10.24 3.01 8.58
C ASN A 183 -11.50 3.84 8.27
N ALA A 184 -12.61 3.69 9.00
CA ALA A 184 -13.93 4.18 8.57
C ALA A 184 -14.00 5.70 8.40
N LEU A 185 -13.83 6.48 9.47
CA LEU A 185 -13.91 7.95 9.38
C LEU A 185 -12.70 8.57 8.66
N PRO A 186 -11.45 8.14 8.91
CA PRO A 186 -10.33 8.66 8.16
C PRO A 186 -10.46 8.45 6.65
N CYS A 187 -10.95 7.29 6.22
CA CYS A 187 -11.22 7.00 4.82
C CYS A 187 -12.32 7.92 4.25
N PHE A 188 -13.40 8.14 4.98
CA PHE A 188 -14.48 9.05 4.58
C PHE A 188 -13.99 10.48 4.37
N PHE A 189 -13.31 11.05 5.37
CA PHE A 189 -12.81 12.42 5.26
C PHE A 189 -11.69 12.56 4.23
N ALA A 190 -10.81 11.57 4.10
CA ALA A 190 -9.82 11.54 3.03
C ALA A 190 -10.49 11.51 1.65
N GLY A 191 -11.56 10.72 1.50
CA GLY A 191 -12.36 10.68 0.28
C GLY A 191 -12.96 12.03 -0.07
N LEU A 192 -13.56 12.73 0.90
CA LEU A 192 -14.10 14.08 0.69
C LEU A 192 -13.01 15.10 0.31
N ILE A 193 -11.90 15.13 1.08
CA ILE A 193 -10.79 16.07 0.84
C ILE A 193 -10.21 15.85 -0.54
N LEU A 194 -9.91 14.60 -0.92
CA LEU A 194 -9.28 14.27 -2.18
C LEU A 194 -10.21 14.43 -3.37
N SER A 195 -11.51 14.12 -3.22
CA SER A 195 -12.48 14.38 -4.28
C SER A 195 -12.65 15.88 -4.53
N ALA A 196 -12.72 16.69 -3.47
CA ALA A 196 -12.81 18.14 -3.58
C ALA A 196 -11.52 18.75 -4.16
N ALA A 197 -10.35 18.32 -3.66
CA ALA A 197 -9.07 18.79 -4.15
C ALA A 197 -8.83 18.37 -5.62
N GLY A 198 -9.10 17.09 -5.95
CA GLY A 198 -9.01 16.59 -7.32
C GLY A 198 -9.95 17.33 -8.26
N TRP A 199 -11.18 17.62 -7.81
CA TRP A 199 -12.10 18.44 -8.59
C TRP A 199 -11.56 19.83 -8.89
N TYR A 200 -10.97 20.49 -7.91
CA TYR A 200 -10.45 21.84 -8.04
C TYR A 200 -9.15 21.90 -8.85
N PHE A 201 -8.18 21.05 -8.56
CA PHE A 201 -6.84 21.09 -9.16
C PHE A 201 -6.74 20.33 -10.50
N GLU A 202 -7.35 19.17 -10.58
CA GLU A 202 -7.24 18.29 -11.75
C GLU A 202 -8.35 18.51 -12.78
N ARG A 203 -9.46 19.18 -12.36
CA ARG A 203 -10.62 19.49 -13.22
C ARG A 203 -11.10 18.29 -14.04
N PRO A 204 -11.48 17.19 -13.38
CA PRO A 204 -11.85 15.96 -14.05
C PRO A 204 -13.05 16.16 -14.99
N GLN A 205 -12.94 15.64 -16.21
CA GLN A 205 -14.05 15.61 -17.17
C GLN A 205 -14.75 14.26 -17.05
N ILE A 206 -15.89 14.21 -16.36
CA ILE A 206 -16.61 12.97 -16.08
C ILE A 206 -16.99 12.23 -17.38
N SER A 207 -17.27 12.97 -18.46
CA SER A 207 -17.64 12.43 -19.77
C SER A 207 -16.56 11.54 -20.43
N VAL A 208 -15.29 11.69 -20.03
CA VAL A 208 -14.18 10.89 -20.56
C VAL A 208 -13.84 9.67 -19.71
N PHE A 209 -14.49 9.51 -18.55
CA PHE A 209 -14.24 8.38 -17.67
C PHE A 209 -14.67 7.07 -18.33
N SER A 210 -13.74 6.16 -18.52
CA SER A 210 -14.05 4.83 -19.03
C SER A 210 -14.75 3.97 -17.96
N ALA A 211 -15.59 3.05 -18.40
CA ALA A 211 -16.19 2.08 -17.51
C ALA A 211 -15.11 1.26 -16.78
N GLN A 212 -14.02 0.93 -17.45
CA GLN A 212 -12.90 0.19 -16.87
C GLN A 212 -12.26 0.96 -15.70
N SER A 213 -11.99 2.26 -15.86
CA SER A 213 -11.43 3.10 -14.79
C SER A 213 -12.38 3.25 -13.61
N ILE A 214 -13.68 3.39 -13.86
CA ILE A 214 -14.71 3.45 -12.80
C ILE A 214 -14.78 2.13 -12.03
N PHE A 215 -14.86 0.99 -12.74
CA PHE A 215 -14.90 -0.33 -12.11
C PHE A 215 -13.61 -0.63 -11.34
N SER A 216 -12.44 -0.24 -11.87
CA SER A 216 -11.17 -0.37 -11.17
C SER A 216 -11.14 0.45 -9.88
N THR A 217 -11.66 1.69 -9.92
CA THR A 217 -11.76 2.55 -8.73
C THR A 217 -12.72 1.95 -7.69
N LEU A 218 -13.86 1.40 -8.13
CA LEU A 218 -14.81 0.69 -7.27
C LEU A 218 -14.18 -0.57 -6.64
N TYR A 219 -13.46 -1.36 -7.44
CA TYR A 219 -12.69 -2.51 -6.98
C TYR A 219 -11.67 -2.13 -5.90
N LEU A 220 -10.90 -1.06 -6.14
CA LEU A 220 -9.93 -0.52 -5.19
C LEU A 220 -10.57 -0.07 -3.88
N GLY A 221 -11.75 0.55 -3.95
CA GLY A 221 -12.48 1.01 -2.77
C GLY A 221 -13.09 -0.15 -1.99
N VAL A 222 -14.01 -0.87 -2.62
CA VAL A 222 -14.85 -1.86 -1.92
C VAL A 222 -14.10 -3.16 -1.70
N PHE A 223 -13.54 -3.76 -2.76
CA PHE A 223 -12.95 -5.08 -2.65
C PHE A 223 -11.55 -5.00 -2.00
N ALA A 224 -10.63 -4.24 -2.55
CA ALA A 224 -9.29 -4.16 -2.02
C ALA A 224 -9.22 -3.36 -0.70
N GLY A 225 -9.91 -2.23 -0.63
CA GLY A 225 -9.89 -1.31 0.50
C GLY A 225 -10.73 -1.75 1.71
N VAL A 226 -11.77 -2.58 1.54
CA VAL A 226 -12.55 -3.09 2.67
C VAL A 226 -12.26 -4.57 2.90
N PHE A 227 -12.57 -5.41 1.93
CA PHE A 227 -12.40 -6.86 2.07
C PHE A 227 -10.93 -7.25 2.24
N GLY A 228 -10.01 -6.72 1.42
CA GLY A 228 -8.58 -7.03 1.51
C GLY A 228 -7.97 -6.65 2.86
N ILE A 229 -8.31 -5.48 3.40
CA ILE A 229 -7.84 -5.04 4.73
C ILE A 229 -8.40 -5.96 5.82
N LEU A 230 -9.68 -6.29 5.80
CA LEU A 230 -10.29 -7.18 6.79
C LEU A 230 -9.69 -8.60 6.75
N CYS A 231 -9.40 -9.12 5.56
CA CYS A 231 -8.71 -10.40 5.38
C CYS A 231 -7.28 -10.36 5.93
N TYR A 232 -6.55 -9.27 5.70
CA TYR A 232 -5.19 -9.12 6.23
C TYR A 232 -5.15 -9.09 7.76
N PHE A 233 -6.07 -8.37 8.40
CA PHE A 233 -6.17 -8.37 9.85
C PHE A 233 -6.61 -9.73 10.40
N ALA A 234 -7.54 -10.41 9.71
CA ALA A 234 -7.93 -11.76 10.07
C ALA A 234 -6.76 -12.76 9.94
N LEU A 235 -5.88 -12.55 8.96
CA LEU A 235 -4.64 -13.30 8.80
C LEU A 235 -3.68 -13.00 9.96
N GLN A 236 -3.42 -11.73 10.28
CA GLN A 236 -2.54 -11.34 11.38
C GLN A 236 -2.98 -11.88 12.76
N GLN A 237 -4.28 -12.03 12.98
CA GLN A 237 -4.80 -12.62 14.22
C GLN A 237 -4.60 -14.14 14.31
N ARG A 238 -4.42 -14.83 13.19
CA ARG A 238 -4.35 -16.30 13.11
C ARG A 238 -2.98 -16.82 12.71
N ALA A 239 -2.19 -16.01 12.03
CA ALA A 239 -0.86 -16.38 11.56
C ALA A 239 0.22 -15.80 12.45
N SER A 240 1.41 -16.40 12.44
CA SER A 240 2.59 -15.73 13.01
C SER A 240 2.93 -14.46 12.22
N ALA A 241 3.63 -13.54 12.85
CA ALA A 241 4.11 -12.32 12.16
C ALA A 241 4.88 -12.66 10.86
N PHE A 242 5.64 -13.75 10.89
CA PHE A 242 6.31 -14.32 9.72
C PHE A 242 5.34 -14.66 8.60
N GLN A 243 4.37 -15.51 8.87
CA GLN A 243 3.43 -15.96 7.85
C GLN A 243 2.62 -14.80 7.24
N ALA A 244 2.24 -13.82 8.05
CA ALA A 244 1.53 -12.64 7.56
C ALA A 244 2.42 -11.75 6.69
N SER A 245 3.72 -11.60 7.03
CA SER A 245 4.66 -10.75 6.26
C SER A 245 5.04 -11.34 4.89
N LEU A 246 4.92 -12.66 4.70
CA LEU A 246 5.17 -13.28 3.39
C LEU A 246 4.26 -12.73 2.28
N VAL A 247 3.12 -12.14 2.62
CA VAL A 247 2.25 -11.44 1.66
C VAL A 247 3.02 -10.35 0.91
N PHE A 248 3.90 -9.60 1.61
CA PHE A 248 4.71 -8.54 1.00
C PHE A 248 5.73 -9.05 -0.02
N LEU A 249 6.08 -10.33 0.03
CA LEU A 249 6.98 -10.96 -0.94
C LEU A 249 6.22 -11.56 -2.14
N VAL A 250 4.96 -11.93 -1.96
CA VAL A 250 4.17 -12.62 -2.99
C VAL A 250 3.39 -11.63 -3.87
N PHE A 251 2.81 -10.57 -3.32
CA PHE A 251 1.99 -9.67 -4.12
C PHE A 251 2.74 -8.99 -5.28
N PRO A 252 4.06 -8.64 -5.18
CA PRO A 252 4.77 -8.06 -6.31
C PRO A 252 4.92 -9.03 -7.47
N LEU A 253 5.06 -10.33 -7.20
CA LEU A 253 5.15 -11.35 -8.24
C LEU A 253 3.85 -11.40 -9.05
N ILE A 254 2.71 -11.26 -8.37
CA ILE A 254 1.39 -11.19 -9.01
C ILE A 254 1.28 -9.91 -9.84
N ALA A 255 1.64 -8.75 -9.29
CA ALA A 255 1.57 -7.46 -9.98
C ALA A 255 2.43 -7.46 -11.26
N VAL A 256 3.68 -7.90 -11.17
CA VAL A 256 4.61 -8.01 -12.31
C VAL A 256 4.08 -8.97 -13.37
N SER A 257 3.54 -10.13 -12.96
CA SER A 257 3.01 -11.11 -13.89
C SER A 257 1.77 -10.60 -14.64
N LEU A 258 0.87 -9.91 -13.93
CA LEU A 258 -0.33 -9.32 -14.53
C LEU A 258 0.02 -8.19 -15.50
N GLU A 259 0.97 -7.33 -15.14
CA GLU A 259 1.40 -6.24 -16.01
C GLU A 259 2.02 -6.75 -17.30
N LYS A 260 2.90 -7.77 -17.19
CA LYS A 260 3.47 -8.44 -18.37
C LYS A 260 2.39 -9.04 -19.26
N TYR A 261 1.38 -9.68 -18.66
CA TYR A 261 0.31 -10.35 -19.41
C TYR A 261 -0.62 -9.35 -20.12
N ILE A 262 -0.96 -8.22 -19.46
CA ILE A 262 -1.97 -7.28 -19.98
C ILE A 262 -1.34 -6.21 -20.87
N TYR A 263 -0.20 -5.64 -20.48
CA TYR A 263 0.44 -4.53 -21.18
C TYR A 263 1.70 -4.91 -21.95
N GLY A 264 2.16 -6.18 -21.84
CA GLY A 264 3.40 -6.63 -22.49
C GLY A 264 4.68 -6.06 -21.84
N TYR A 265 4.56 -5.25 -20.77
CA TYR A 265 5.73 -4.72 -20.07
C TYR A 265 6.42 -5.80 -19.25
N ALA A 266 7.71 -5.96 -19.48
CA ALA A 266 8.53 -6.86 -18.72
C ALA A 266 9.62 -6.05 -17.96
N ILE A 267 9.75 -6.32 -16.68
CA ILE A 267 10.88 -5.85 -15.88
C ILE A 267 12.15 -6.48 -16.45
N SER A 268 13.25 -5.74 -16.45
CA SER A 268 14.52 -6.23 -17.00
C SER A 268 15.00 -7.49 -16.30
N THR A 269 15.74 -8.34 -17.01
CA THR A 269 16.31 -9.57 -16.45
C THR A 269 17.25 -9.24 -15.27
N HIS A 270 18.00 -8.14 -15.35
CA HIS A 270 18.86 -7.70 -14.25
C HIS A 270 18.06 -7.28 -13.02
N SER A 271 16.95 -6.56 -13.21
CA SER A 271 16.04 -6.20 -12.11
C SER A 271 15.42 -7.43 -11.47
N ILE A 272 15.02 -8.43 -12.25
CA ILE A 272 14.50 -9.71 -11.72
C ILE A 272 15.56 -10.42 -10.87
N LEU A 273 16.81 -10.45 -11.30
CA LEU A 273 17.89 -11.04 -10.52
C LEU A 273 18.13 -10.28 -9.20
N LEU A 274 17.98 -8.95 -9.19
CA LEU A 274 18.11 -8.14 -7.99
C LEU A 274 16.93 -8.28 -7.02
N VAL A 275 15.79 -8.81 -7.46
CA VAL A 275 14.67 -9.16 -6.55
C VAL A 275 15.09 -10.28 -5.57
N ILE A 276 15.99 -11.19 -5.97
CA ILE A 276 16.43 -12.27 -5.10
C ILE A 276 17.14 -11.72 -3.84
N PRO A 277 18.22 -10.93 -3.94
CA PRO A 277 18.85 -10.35 -2.75
C PRO A 277 17.94 -9.36 -2.02
N LEU A 278 17.00 -8.66 -2.70
CA LEU A 278 15.99 -7.84 -2.04
C LEU A 278 15.13 -8.69 -1.09
N VAL A 279 14.61 -9.81 -1.56
CA VAL A 279 13.80 -10.74 -0.75
C VAL A 279 14.62 -11.32 0.40
N ILE A 280 15.86 -11.73 0.16
CA ILE A 280 16.77 -12.23 1.21
C ILE A 280 17.00 -11.14 2.27
N GLY A 281 17.26 -9.90 1.88
CA GLY A 281 17.49 -8.80 2.79
C GLY A 281 16.25 -8.46 3.62
N ILE A 282 15.06 -8.45 3.02
CA ILE A 282 13.78 -8.29 3.74
C ILE A 282 13.61 -9.42 4.76
N PHE A 283 13.88 -10.66 4.36
CA PHE A 283 13.81 -11.83 5.24
C PHE A 283 14.75 -11.66 6.45
N LEU A 284 16.03 -11.36 6.23
CA LEU A 284 16.99 -11.12 7.30
C LEU A 284 16.55 -10.00 8.25
N SER A 285 15.98 -8.91 7.71
CA SER A 285 15.53 -7.76 8.49
C SER A 285 14.36 -8.08 9.42
N ILE A 286 13.51 -9.04 9.06
CA ILE A 286 12.29 -9.37 9.81
C ILE A 286 12.51 -10.51 10.80
N PHE A 287 13.31 -11.51 10.44
CA PHE A 287 13.31 -12.82 11.15
C PHE A 287 14.38 -12.98 12.20
N PHE A 288 15.47 -12.27 12.11
CA PHE A 288 16.53 -12.35 13.10
C PHE A 288 16.36 -11.22 14.13
N LYS A 289 15.36 -11.40 15.03
CA LYS A 289 15.15 -10.55 16.20
C LYS A 289 16.05 -10.98 17.35
#